data_4fc32ff16f9c8415ee8290f89b0b62e6
#
_entry.id   4fc32ff16f9c8415ee8290f89b0b62e6
#
_cell.length_a   1.000
_cell.length_b   1.000
_cell.length_c   1.000
_cell.angle_alpha   90.00
_cell.angle_beta   90.00
_cell.angle_gamma   90.00
#
_symmetry.space_group_name_H-M   'P 1'
#
loop_
_entity.id
_entity.type
_entity.pdbx_description
1 polymer ?
#
loop_
_entity_poly.entity_id
_entity_poly.type
_entity_poly.pdbx_seq_one_letter_code
_entity_poly.pdbx_strand_id
1 'polypeptide(L)'
;MKMGGENNNIINETFFITHGNPILTVEDTHPLRPFFETWTKKIFSKKPKAILVISGHWETDHPAVNAVHLNDTIYDFDDYPQAMYKLKYPAPGSPDLASRIEEILKKSGFDTVHIDKKRGLDHGAWVPLMYMYPEADIPVCQLSVQPKMDGTYHYNLGRALAPLKDEGVLIIGSGSATHPLDETPHYHGGVAPWAADFDSWLDLALTKGRFEEVNTYETKAPNWELAHPFPEHFYPLHVVVGAAGEKWKAELIHTSWDHGTLCHASYKFTST
;
A
#
# COMPACT_ATOMS: atom_id res chain seq x y z
N MET A 1 10.31 -24.70 36.23
CA MET A 1 9.30 -24.65 35.18
C MET A 1 9.52 -23.34 34.41
N LYS A 2 10.27 -23.39 33.30
CA LYS A 2 10.49 -22.20 32.45
C LYS A 2 9.22 -21.95 31.67
N MET A 3 8.51 -20.86 31.98
CA MET A 3 7.44 -20.37 31.12
C MET A 3 8.08 -19.97 29.79
N GLY A 4 7.65 -20.65 28.74
CA GLY A 4 8.09 -20.35 27.38
C GLY A 4 7.67 -18.93 27.02
N GLY A 5 8.63 -18.16 26.53
CA GLY A 5 8.36 -16.82 26.02
C GLY A 5 7.33 -16.91 24.90
N GLU A 6 6.22 -16.23 25.08
CA GLU A 6 5.36 -15.84 23.98
C GLU A 6 6.24 -15.06 23.01
N ASN A 7 6.50 -15.64 21.85
CA ASN A 7 7.09 -14.91 20.73
C ASN A 7 6.09 -13.81 20.35
N ASN A 8 6.23 -12.64 20.95
CA ASN A 8 5.47 -11.46 20.60
C ASN A 8 5.81 -11.09 19.16
N ASN A 9 4.99 -11.57 18.22
CA ASN A 9 5.13 -11.31 16.79
C ASN A 9 4.53 -9.93 16.44
N ILE A 10 4.59 -9.00 17.40
CA ILE A 10 4.09 -7.62 17.25
C ILE A 10 4.87 -6.94 16.12
N ILE A 11 4.14 -6.31 15.24
CA ILE A 11 4.67 -5.48 14.16
C ILE A 11 4.42 -4.02 14.55
N ASN A 12 5.50 -3.25 14.68
CA ASN A 12 5.40 -1.83 15.02
C ASN A 12 5.35 -0.94 13.77
N GLU A 13 5.62 -1.53 12.62
CA GLU A 13 5.76 -0.82 11.36
C GLU A 13 4.52 -0.98 10.47
N THR A 14 4.18 0.07 9.74
CA THR A 14 3.34 0.02 8.54
C THR A 14 4.11 0.62 7.37
N PHE A 15 3.72 0.28 6.16
CA PHE A 15 4.46 0.71 4.97
C PHE A 15 3.52 1.28 3.92
N PHE A 16 3.91 2.40 3.35
CA PHE A 16 3.41 2.85 2.06
C PHE A 16 4.45 2.55 1.01
N ILE A 17 4.06 1.82 -0.02
CA ILE A 17 4.93 1.54 -1.17
C ILE A 17 4.27 2.06 -2.45
N THR A 18 5.07 2.64 -3.30
CA THR A 18 4.67 2.86 -4.68
C THR A 18 4.91 1.57 -5.45
N HIS A 19 3.84 0.95 -5.97
CA HIS A 19 3.95 -0.33 -6.67
C HIS A 19 4.54 -0.19 -8.09
N GLY A 20 4.50 1.01 -8.67
CA GLY A 20 5.03 1.29 -10.00
C GLY A 20 4.26 0.63 -11.13
N ASN A 21 4.79 0.75 -12.34
CA ASN A 21 4.21 0.12 -13.52
C ASN A 21 4.48 -1.40 -13.48
N PRO A 22 3.49 -2.28 -13.78
CA PRO A 22 3.67 -3.73 -13.77
C PRO A 22 4.74 -4.24 -14.76
N ILE A 23 5.20 -3.41 -15.71
CA ILE A 23 6.30 -3.71 -16.64
C ILE A 23 7.60 -4.10 -15.91
N LEU A 24 7.78 -3.65 -14.67
CA LEU A 24 8.93 -4.01 -13.83
C LEU A 24 9.11 -5.53 -13.66
N THR A 25 8.07 -6.31 -13.92
CA THR A 25 8.12 -7.77 -13.85
C THR A 25 8.94 -8.38 -14.98
N VAL A 26 9.13 -7.67 -16.09
CA VAL A 26 9.92 -8.10 -17.25
C VAL A 26 11.07 -7.15 -17.59
N GLU A 27 11.15 -5.98 -16.95
CA GLU A 27 12.24 -5.03 -17.06
C GLU A 27 13.20 -5.14 -15.88
N ASP A 28 14.32 -5.82 -16.07
CA ASP A 28 15.31 -6.06 -15.01
C ASP A 28 16.00 -4.78 -14.51
N THR A 29 15.95 -3.71 -15.29
CA THR A 29 16.58 -2.41 -14.97
C THR A 29 15.63 -1.44 -14.28
N HIS A 30 14.36 -1.80 -14.07
CA HIS A 30 13.39 -0.92 -13.42
C HIS A 30 13.83 -0.58 -11.98
N PRO A 31 13.84 0.71 -11.59
CA PRO A 31 14.44 1.17 -10.33
C PRO A 31 13.77 0.60 -9.07
N LEU A 32 12.49 0.24 -9.12
CA LEU A 32 11.78 -0.39 -8.00
C LEU A 32 12.17 -1.84 -7.74
N ARG A 33 12.68 -2.55 -8.76
CA ARG A 33 12.97 -3.97 -8.64
C ARG A 33 14.03 -4.29 -7.57
N PRO A 34 15.21 -3.65 -7.53
CA PRO A 34 16.18 -3.87 -6.46
C PRO A 34 15.66 -3.50 -5.06
N PHE A 35 14.75 -2.53 -4.97
CA PHE A 35 14.11 -2.14 -3.72
C PHE A 35 13.26 -3.28 -3.17
N PHE A 36 12.37 -3.86 -3.98
CA PHE A 36 11.54 -5.00 -3.57
C PHE A 36 12.36 -6.27 -3.32
N GLU A 37 13.32 -6.60 -4.17
CA GLU A 37 14.18 -7.80 -4.03
C GLU A 37 15.04 -7.76 -2.75
N THR A 38 15.36 -6.58 -2.23
CA THR A 38 16.13 -6.44 -1.00
C THR A 38 15.27 -6.22 0.24
N TRP A 39 13.94 -6.27 0.13
CA TRP A 39 12.98 -5.97 1.17
C TRP A 39 13.27 -6.66 2.51
N THR A 40 13.29 -7.99 2.52
CA THR A 40 13.52 -8.77 3.75
C THR A 40 14.91 -8.61 4.34
N LYS A 41 15.89 -8.21 3.55
CA LYS A 41 17.27 -8.01 3.99
C LYS A 41 17.53 -6.61 4.54
N LYS A 42 16.87 -5.57 3.99
CA LYS A 42 17.22 -4.17 4.27
C LYS A 42 16.09 -3.38 4.94
N ILE A 43 14.82 -3.74 4.67
CA ILE A 43 13.68 -2.92 5.06
C ILE A 43 12.92 -3.55 6.22
N PHE A 44 12.51 -4.81 6.08
CA PHE A 44 11.70 -5.51 7.07
C PHE A 44 12.06 -7.00 7.13
N SER A 45 12.86 -7.38 8.11
CA SER A 45 13.40 -8.75 8.25
C SER A 45 12.48 -9.72 9.00
N LYS A 46 11.45 -9.24 9.69
CA LYS A 46 10.48 -10.11 10.39
C LYS A 46 9.58 -10.81 9.37
N LYS A 47 9.29 -12.10 9.59
CA LYS A 47 8.27 -12.80 8.83
C LYS A 47 6.91 -12.56 9.48
N PRO A 48 5.96 -11.86 8.83
CA PRO A 48 4.63 -11.64 9.40
C PRO A 48 3.81 -12.91 9.39
N LYS A 49 2.79 -12.98 10.25
CA LYS A 49 1.81 -14.08 10.23
C LYS A 49 0.87 -13.99 9.03
N ALA A 50 0.55 -12.78 8.61
CA ALA A 50 -0.23 -12.47 7.42
C ALA A 50 0.10 -11.05 6.92
N ILE A 51 -0.28 -10.74 5.70
CA ILE A 51 -0.12 -9.41 5.09
C ILE A 51 -1.51 -8.90 4.71
N LEU A 52 -1.79 -7.65 5.07
CA LEU A 52 -2.93 -6.89 4.58
C LEU A 52 -2.42 -5.82 3.61
N VAL A 53 -2.85 -5.90 2.34
CA VAL A 53 -2.53 -4.89 1.33
C VAL A 53 -3.74 -4.02 1.06
N ILE A 54 -3.60 -2.72 1.20
CA ILE A 54 -4.56 -1.74 0.72
C ILE A 54 -4.10 -1.30 -0.67
N SER A 55 -4.85 -1.61 -1.72
CA SER A 55 -4.44 -1.33 -3.10
C SER A 55 -5.28 -0.25 -3.74
N GLY A 56 -4.63 0.71 -4.42
CA GLY A 56 -5.28 1.70 -5.26
C GLY A 56 -6.04 1.10 -6.47
N HIS A 57 -5.78 -0.17 -6.81
CA HIS A 57 -6.46 -0.88 -7.90
C HIS A 57 -7.75 -1.60 -7.50
N TRP A 58 -8.20 -1.43 -6.27
CA TRP A 58 -9.48 -1.97 -5.85
C TRP A 58 -10.38 -0.90 -5.25
N GLU A 59 -11.26 -0.39 -6.07
CA GLU A 59 -12.20 0.65 -5.72
C GLU A 59 -13.59 0.07 -5.46
N THR A 60 -14.24 0.50 -4.37
CA THR A 60 -15.58 0.08 -4.00
C THR A 60 -16.32 1.22 -3.28
N ASP A 61 -17.66 1.17 -3.23
CA ASP A 61 -18.44 2.17 -2.49
C ASP A 61 -18.32 2.04 -0.97
N HIS A 62 -18.03 0.83 -0.46
CA HIS A 62 -17.83 0.52 0.97
C HIS A 62 -16.60 -0.35 1.13
N PRO A 63 -15.92 -0.37 2.28
CA PRO A 63 -14.78 -1.25 2.51
C PRO A 63 -15.08 -2.69 2.12
N ALA A 64 -14.22 -3.28 1.31
CA ALA A 64 -14.32 -4.67 0.88
C ALA A 64 -12.98 -5.38 1.11
N VAL A 65 -13.03 -6.58 1.68
CA VAL A 65 -11.86 -7.42 1.92
C VAL A 65 -12.03 -8.78 1.24
N ASN A 66 -10.99 -9.25 0.55
CA ASN A 66 -11.03 -10.57 -0.05
C ASN A 66 -10.84 -11.67 0.99
N ALA A 67 -11.56 -12.78 0.82
CA ALA A 67 -11.63 -13.88 1.78
C ALA A 67 -11.53 -15.25 1.08
N VAL A 68 -10.63 -15.35 0.13
CA VAL A 68 -10.33 -16.62 -0.56
C VAL A 68 -9.37 -17.48 0.27
N HIS A 69 -9.32 -18.79 0.03
CA HIS A 69 -8.32 -19.67 0.62
C HIS A 69 -7.00 -19.66 -0.12
N LEU A 70 -7.03 -19.41 -1.43
CA LEU A 70 -5.88 -19.27 -2.30
C LEU A 70 -6.12 -18.09 -3.23
N ASN A 71 -5.18 -17.17 -3.31
CA ASN A 71 -5.31 -16.00 -4.15
C ASN A 71 -5.02 -16.32 -5.62
N ASP A 72 -5.96 -15.96 -6.49
CA ASP A 72 -5.72 -15.88 -7.92
C ASP A 72 -4.95 -14.59 -8.24
N THR A 73 -4.18 -14.62 -9.32
CA THR A 73 -3.47 -13.45 -9.86
C THR A 73 -4.40 -12.72 -10.82
N ILE A 74 -4.75 -11.47 -10.53
CA ILE A 74 -5.55 -10.61 -11.41
C ILE A 74 -4.60 -9.82 -12.30
N TYR A 75 -4.84 -9.86 -13.61
CA TYR A 75 -4.14 -9.04 -14.59
C TYR A 75 -5.04 -7.86 -14.95
N ASP A 76 -5.01 -6.83 -14.11
CA ASP A 76 -5.78 -5.59 -14.21
C ASP A 76 -5.05 -4.53 -15.06
N PHE A 77 -4.44 -4.99 -16.14
CA PHE A 77 -3.71 -4.17 -17.11
C PHE A 77 -3.83 -4.80 -18.52
N ASP A 78 -3.82 -3.97 -19.56
CA ASP A 78 -3.96 -4.37 -20.96
C ASP A 78 -2.74 -3.94 -21.77
N ASP A 79 -2.54 -4.57 -22.94
CA ASP A 79 -1.50 -4.24 -23.93
C ASP A 79 -0.05 -4.39 -23.45
N TYR A 80 0.19 -5.25 -22.44
CA TYR A 80 1.52 -5.59 -21.97
C TYR A 80 2.10 -6.85 -22.64
N PRO A 81 3.43 -7.10 -22.52
CA PRO A 81 4.07 -8.31 -23.03
C PRO A 81 3.41 -9.59 -22.53
N GLN A 82 3.20 -10.56 -23.44
CA GLN A 82 2.52 -11.82 -23.14
C GLN A 82 3.17 -12.63 -22.01
N ALA A 83 4.47 -12.40 -21.74
CA ALA A 83 5.17 -13.03 -20.63
C ALA A 83 4.56 -12.65 -19.28
N MET A 84 4.05 -11.43 -19.12
CA MET A 84 3.48 -10.93 -17.88
C MET A 84 2.19 -11.66 -17.48
N TYR A 85 1.35 -12.03 -18.47
CA TYR A 85 0.11 -12.78 -18.25
C TYR A 85 0.33 -14.27 -17.88
N LYS A 86 1.59 -14.71 -17.81
CA LYS A 86 1.96 -16.05 -17.36
C LYS A 86 2.49 -16.08 -15.92
N LEU A 87 2.80 -14.91 -15.37
CA LEU A 87 3.28 -14.79 -14.00
C LEU A 87 2.15 -15.14 -13.03
N LYS A 88 2.49 -15.80 -11.93
CA LYS A 88 1.54 -16.17 -10.87
C LYS A 88 2.14 -15.86 -9.51
N TYR A 89 1.30 -15.40 -8.61
CA TYR A 89 1.65 -15.23 -7.20
C TYR A 89 0.57 -15.89 -6.33
N PRO A 90 0.59 -17.23 -6.19
CA PRO A 90 -0.46 -18.01 -5.53
C PRO A 90 -0.32 -18.01 -4.01
N ALA A 91 -0.22 -16.83 -3.39
CA ALA A 91 -0.18 -16.74 -1.93
C ALA A 91 -1.46 -17.29 -1.31
N PRO A 92 -1.39 -17.98 -0.16
CA PRO A 92 -2.60 -18.32 0.60
C PRO A 92 -3.43 -17.07 0.88
N GLY A 93 -4.74 -17.19 0.86
CA GLY A 93 -5.64 -16.19 1.43
C GLY A 93 -5.88 -16.46 2.91
N SER A 94 -6.64 -15.60 3.56
CA SER A 94 -6.99 -15.77 4.99
C SER A 94 -8.42 -15.33 5.28
N PRO A 95 -9.42 -16.23 5.12
CA PRO A 95 -10.80 -15.94 5.50
C PRO A 95 -10.95 -15.51 6.97
N ASP A 96 -10.09 -16.04 7.86
CA ASP A 96 -10.09 -15.67 9.28
C ASP A 96 -9.65 -14.23 9.48
N LEU A 97 -8.58 -13.78 8.79
CA LEU A 97 -8.16 -12.39 8.80
C LEU A 97 -9.22 -11.48 8.19
N ALA A 98 -9.85 -11.89 7.09
CA ALA A 98 -10.93 -11.12 6.48
C ALA A 98 -12.11 -10.92 7.44
N SER A 99 -12.51 -11.97 8.16
CA SER A 99 -13.55 -11.90 9.19
C SER A 99 -13.15 -11.01 10.36
N ARG A 100 -11.86 -11.04 10.75
CA ARG A 100 -11.32 -10.18 11.79
C ARG A 100 -11.33 -8.70 11.38
N ILE A 101 -10.97 -8.40 10.13
CA ILE A 101 -11.04 -7.06 9.56
C ILE A 101 -12.48 -6.54 9.57
N GLU A 102 -13.44 -7.36 9.12
CA GLU A 102 -14.86 -7.00 9.13
C GLU A 102 -15.33 -6.65 10.56
N GLU A 103 -15.00 -7.50 11.55
CA GLU A 103 -15.35 -7.27 12.95
C GLU A 103 -14.81 -5.95 13.49
N ILE A 104 -13.51 -5.69 13.25
CA ILE A 104 -12.82 -4.47 13.71
C ILE A 104 -13.45 -3.22 13.07
N LEU A 105 -13.66 -3.25 11.77
CA LEU A 105 -14.21 -2.11 11.03
C LEU A 105 -15.64 -1.81 11.49
N LYS A 106 -16.50 -2.82 11.61
CA LYS A 106 -17.87 -2.64 12.12
C LYS A 106 -17.90 -2.08 13.53
N LYS A 107 -17.04 -2.55 14.42
CA LYS A 107 -16.91 -2.00 15.79
C LYS A 107 -16.43 -0.55 15.81
N SER A 108 -15.74 -0.11 14.77
CA SER A 108 -15.21 1.25 14.63
C SER A 108 -16.15 2.18 13.87
N GLY A 109 -17.38 1.75 13.55
CA GLY A 109 -18.41 2.59 12.91
C GLY A 109 -18.43 2.53 11.38
N PHE A 110 -17.75 1.55 10.78
CA PHE A 110 -17.89 1.24 9.34
C PHE A 110 -19.01 0.22 9.18
N ASP A 111 -20.27 0.69 9.10
CA ASP A 111 -21.46 -0.17 9.18
C ASP A 111 -21.54 -1.22 8.08
N THR A 112 -21.04 -0.89 6.89
CA THR A 112 -21.04 -1.79 5.74
C THR A 112 -19.59 -2.17 5.39
N VAL A 113 -19.30 -3.46 5.50
CA VAL A 113 -18.02 -4.08 5.06
C VAL A 113 -18.37 -5.31 4.24
N HIS A 114 -17.85 -5.39 3.02
CA HIS A 114 -18.10 -6.51 2.12
C HIS A 114 -17.00 -7.56 2.21
N ILE A 115 -17.40 -8.82 2.29
CA ILE A 115 -16.50 -9.98 2.21
C ILE A 115 -16.57 -10.56 0.79
N ASP A 116 -15.49 -10.39 0.03
CA ASP A 116 -15.37 -10.95 -1.33
C ASP A 116 -14.69 -12.33 -1.27
N LYS A 117 -15.47 -13.38 -1.56
CA LYS A 117 -14.99 -14.77 -1.53
C LYS A 117 -14.41 -15.25 -2.86
N LYS A 118 -14.21 -14.36 -3.82
CA LYS A 118 -13.78 -14.72 -5.18
C LYS A 118 -12.58 -13.90 -5.66
N ARG A 119 -12.44 -12.65 -5.18
CA ARG A 119 -11.39 -11.76 -5.65
C ARG A 119 -10.01 -12.27 -5.27
N GLY A 120 -9.12 -12.35 -6.25
CA GLY A 120 -7.68 -12.56 -6.06
C GLY A 120 -6.93 -11.25 -5.73
N LEU A 121 -5.63 -11.23 -6.01
CA LEU A 121 -4.77 -10.05 -5.84
C LEU A 121 -4.59 -9.33 -7.17
N ASP A 122 -4.81 -8.00 -7.20
CA ASP A 122 -4.47 -7.16 -8.34
C ASP A 122 -2.95 -6.86 -8.38
N HIS A 123 -2.48 -6.23 -9.48
CA HIS A 123 -1.04 -6.03 -9.67
C HIS A 123 -0.42 -5.11 -8.62
N GLY A 124 -1.17 -4.17 -8.05
CA GLY A 124 -0.70 -3.36 -6.93
C GLY A 124 -0.34 -4.19 -5.70
N ALA A 125 -0.91 -5.38 -5.55
CA ALA A 125 -0.57 -6.31 -4.49
C ALA A 125 0.44 -7.37 -4.96
N TRP A 126 0.14 -8.14 -6.02
CA TRP A 126 0.97 -9.30 -6.34
C TRP A 126 2.34 -8.96 -6.94
N VAL A 127 2.47 -7.84 -7.66
CA VAL A 127 3.75 -7.46 -8.26
C VAL A 127 4.81 -7.13 -7.21
N PRO A 128 4.59 -6.22 -6.24
CA PRO A 128 5.54 -6.02 -5.16
C PRO A 128 5.81 -7.29 -4.35
N LEU A 129 4.75 -8.02 -3.99
CA LEU A 129 4.87 -9.18 -3.11
C LEU A 129 5.67 -10.32 -3.73
N MET A 130 5.61 -10.52 -5.06
CA MET A 130 6.40 -11.58 -5.71
C MET A 130 7.91 -11.36 -5.62
N TYR A 131 8.35 -10.12 -5.41
CA TYR A 131 9.77 -9.80 -5.16
C TYR A 131 10.10 -9.71 -3.67
N MET A 132 9.18 -9.17 -2.87
CA MET A 132 9.38 -9.01 -1.43
C MET A 132 9.32 -10.36 -0.69
N TYR A 133 8.41 -11.24 -1.11
CA TYR A 133 8.14 -12.56 -0.51
C TYR A 133 7.95 -13.62 -1.59
N PRO A 134 9.01 -13.98 -2.34
CA PRO A 134 8.92 -14.83 -3.54
C PRO A 134 8.40 -16.25 -3.27
N GLU A 135 8.53 -16.74 -2.03
CA GLU A 135 8.03 -18.07 -1.65
C GLU A 135 6.49 -18.15 -1.63
N ALA A 136 5.79 -17.01 -1.65
CA ALA A 136 4.33 -16.90 -1.61
C ALA A 136 3.69 -17.76 -0.49
N ASP A 137 4.36 -17.89 0.67
CA ASP A 137 3.97 -18.75 1.77
C ASP A 137 3.32 -18.02 2.96
N ILE A 138 3.15 -16.69 2.83
CA ILE A 138 2.50 -15.84 3.82
C ILE A 138 1.06 -15.58 3.37
N PRO A 139 0.05 -15.78 4.23
CA PRO A 139 -1.33 -15.45 3.88
C PRO A 139 -1.51 -13.96 3.58
N VAL A 140 -2.23 -13.65 2.50
CA VAL A 140 -2.46 -12.26 2.05
C VAL A 140 -3.96 -12.02 1.94
N CYS A 141 -4.42 -10.93 2.56
CA CYS A 141 -5.70 -10.29 2.27
C CYS A 141 -5.47 -8.93 1.61
N GLN A 142 -6.41 -8.52 0.79
CA GLN A 142 -6.44 -7.21 0.17
C GLN A 142 -7.69 -6.45 0.62
N LEU A 143 -7.56 -5.15 0.87
CA LEU A 143 -8.63 -4.22 1.24
C LEU A 143 -8.76 -3.14 0.19
N SER A 144 -9.99 -2.82 -0.17
CA SER A 144 -10.32 -1.78 -1.14
C SER A 144 -10.22 -0.36 -0.58
N VAL A 145 -10.12 0.63 -1.48
CA VAL A 145 -10.28 2.06 -1.20
C VAL A 145 -11.65 2.55 -1.67
N GLN A 146 -12.09 3.70 -1.16
CA GLN A 146 -13.40 4.30 -1.43
C GLN A 146 -13.21 5.68 -2.09
N PRO A 147 -13.19 5.78 -3.43
CA PRO A 147 -12.83 7.03 -4.15
C PRO A 147 -13.75 8.22 -3.86
N LYS A 148 -14.98 7.96 -3.44
CA LYS A 148 -15.97 9.00 -3.07
C LYS A 148 -15.76 9.58 -1.67
N MET A 149 -14.85 9.02 -0.90
CA MET A 149 -14.51 9.46 0.45
C MET A 149 -13.20 10.24 0.43
N ASP A 150 -12.87 10.90 1.52
CA ASP A 150 -11.67 11.74 1.65
C ASP A 150 -10.49 11.05 2.36
N GLY A 151 -9.37 11.76 2.46
CA GLY A 151 -8.17 11.27 3.17
C GLY A 151 -8.43 11.03 4.66
N THR A 152 -9.27 11.85 5.30
CA THR A 152 -9.64 11.69 6.72
C THR A 152 -10.41 10.40 6.96
N TYR A 153 -11.31 10.03 6.06
CA TYR A 153 -12.03 8.77 6.11
C TYR A 153 -11.04 7.58 6.05
N HIS A 154 -10.09 7.59 5.09
CA HIS A 154 -9.11 6.53 4.94
C HIS A 154 -8.11 6.47 6.10
N TYR A 155 -7.74 7.61 6.67
CA TYR A 155 -6.96 7.67 7.90
C TYR A 155 -7.70 7.00 9.07
N ASN A 156 -9.00 7.28 9.25
CA ASN A 156 -9.82 6.65 10.29
C ASN A 156 -10.02 5.14 10.04
N LEU A 157 -10.15 4.72 8.77
CA LEU A 157 -10.14 3.29 8.38
C LEU A 157 -8.85 2.63 8.87
N GLY A 158 -7.70 3.28 8.64
CA GLY A 158 -6.40 2.82 9.11
C GLY A 158 -6.32 2.74 10.64
N ARG A 159 -6.79 3.76 11.36
CA ARG A 159 -6.83 3.74 12.84
C ARG A 159 -7.61 2.54 13.38
N ALA A 160 -8.71 2.20 12.75
CA ALA A 160 -9.49 1.01 13.11
C ALA A 160 -8.68 -0.27 12.95
N LEU A 161 -7.83 -0.36 11.91
CA LEU A 161 -7.01 -1.54 11.60
C LEU A 161 -5.74 -1.66 12.43
N ALA A 162 -5.34 -0.64 13.19
CA ALA A 162 -4.09 -0.62 13.98
C ALA A 162 -3.91 -1.84 14.91
N PRO A 163 -4.95 -2.42 15.56
CA PRO A 163 -4.80 -3.60 16.40
C PRO A 163 -4.27 -4.85 15.67
N LEU A 164 -4.42 -4.95 14.36
CA LEU A 164 -3.91 -6.08 13.58
C LEU A 164 -2.38 -6.21 13.66
N LYS A 165 -1.66 -5.13 13.90
CA LYS A 165 -0.20 -5.14 14.09
C LYS A 165 0.19 -5.97 15.31
N ASP A 166 -0.55 -5.86 16.41
CA ASP A 166 -0.33 -6.65 17.63
C ASP A 166 -0.64 -8.14 17.40
N GLU A 167 -1.46 -8.44 16.41
CA GLU A 167 -1.80 -9.78 15.98
C GLU A 167 -0.77 -10.38 15.00
N GLY A 168 0.25 -9.60 14.61
CA GLY A 168 1.35 -10.01 13.71
C GLY A 168 1.03 -9.84 12.22
N VAL A 169 0.07 -8.99 11.89
CA VAL A 169 -0.29 -8.66 10.51
C VAL A 169 0.53 -7.47 10.03
N LEU A 170 1.23 -7.64 8.92
CA LEU A 170 1.93 -6.56 8.22
C LEU A 170 0.93 -5.79 7.35
N ILE A 171 0.81 -4.48 7.59
CA ILE A 171 -0.10 -3.60 6.83
C ILE A 171 0.71 -2.81 5.81
N ILE A 172 0.37 -2.96 4.53
CA ILE A 172 1.02 -2.31 3.40
C ILE A 172 -0.02 -1.53 2.61
N GLY A 173 0.16 -0.22 2.48
CA GLY A 173 -0.54 0.59 1.49
C GLY A 173 0.22 0.57 0.18
N SER A 174 -0.42 0.12 -0.87
CA SER A 174 0.13 0.02 -2.21
C SER A 174 -0.57 1.01 -3.14
N GLY A 175 0.14 2.06 -3.50
CA GLY A 175 -0.36 3.15 -4.30
C GLY A 175 0.73 3.85 -5.09
N SER A 176 0.71 5.17 -5.12
CA SER A 176 1.74 6.00 -5.73
C SER A 176 1.86 7.34 -5.00
N ALA A 177 3.09 7.86 -4.88
CA ALA A 177 3.32 9.18 -4.29
C ALA A 177 2.84 10.30 -5.23
N THR A 178 2.98 10.14 -6.54
CA THR A 178 2.27 10.92 -7.57
C THR A 178 1.72 9.98 -8.62
N HIS A 179 0.49 10.19 -9.06
CA HIS A 179 -0.19 9.39 -10.09
C HIS A 179 -0.96 10.31 -11.04
N PRO A 180 -0.23 10.99 -11.97
CA PRO A 180 -0.84 11.90 -12.94
C PRO A 180 -1.69 11.13 -13.95
N LEU A 181 -2.45 11.85 -14.79
CA LEU A 181 -3.16 11.27 -15.92
C LEU A 181 -2.19 10.59 -16.89
N ASP A 182 -2.62 9.54 -17.56
CA ASP A 182 -1.83 8.81 -18.57
C ASP A 182 -1.40 9.72 -19.73
N GLU A 183 -2.22 10.72 -20.08
CA GLU A 183 -1.93 11.70 -21.12
C GLU A 183 -0.94 12.78 -20.67
N THR A 184 -0.52 12.82 -19.40
CA THR A 184 0.44 13.78 -18.91
C THR A 184 1.77 13.60 -19.65
N PRO A 185 2.28 14.62 -20.37
CA PRO A 185 3.51 14.48 -21.14
C PRO A 185 4.70 14.06 -20.28
N HIS A 186 5.48 13.12 -20.77
CA HIS A 186 6.76 12.76 -20.13
C HIS A 186 7.68 13.98 -20.02
N TYR A 187 8.29 14.15 -18.87
CA TYR A 187 9.19 15.26 -18.64
C TYR A 187 10.65 14.82 -18.84
N HIS A 188 11.26 15.23 -19.96
CA HIS A 188 12.60 14.79 -20.35
C HIS A 188 13.74 15.60 -19.70
N GLY A 189 13.43 16.65 -18.96
CA GLY A 189 14.39 17.53 -18.28
C GLY A 189 14.78 17.12 -16.86
N GLY A 190 14.50 15.86 -16.47
CA GLY A 190 14.66 15.37 -15.10
C GLY A 190 13.30 15.14 -14.42
N VAL A 191 13.05 15.77 -13.28
CA VAL A 191 11.75 15.72 -12.58
C VAL A 191 10.95 16.98 -12.92
N ALA A 192 9.67 16.81 -13.24
CA ALA A 192 8.77 17.94 -13.49
C ALA A 192 8.64 18.81 -12.23
N PRO A 193 8.75 20.15 -12.35
CA PRO A 193 8.72 21.04 -11.17
C PRO A 193 7.50 20.83 -10.27
N TRP A 194 6.31 20.66 -10.84
CA TRP A 194 5.08 20.43 -10.07
C TRP A 194 5.14 19.12 -9.27
N ALA A 195 5.75 18.06 -9.84
CA ALA A 195 5.88 16.75 -9.19
C ALA A 195 6.92 16.81 -8.06
N ALA A 196 8.04 17.51 -8.30
CA ALA A 196 9.05 17.75 -7.28
C ALA A 196 8.52 18.58 -6.10
N ASP A 197 7.68 19.59 -6.38
CA ASP A 197 7.05 20.40 -5.33
C ASP A 197 6.09 19.57 -4.47
N PHE A 198 5.26 18.74 -5.11
CA PHE A 198 4.34 17.84 -4.39
C PHE A 198 5.10 16.82 -3.54
N ASP A 199 6.10 16.14 -4.11
CA ASP A 199 6.93 15.15 -3.40
C ASP A 199 7.66 15.77 -2.20
N SER A 200 8.26 16.95 -2.38
CA SER A 200 8.94 17.69 -1.30
C SER A 200 7.98 18.08 -0.17
N TRP A 201 6.77 18.51 -0.51
CA TRP A 201 5.73 18.80 0.47
C TRP A 201 5.32 17.53 1.22
N LEU A 202 5.10 16.41 0.49
CA LEU A 202 4.68 15.15 1.07
C LEU A 202 5.74 14.61 2.04
N ASP A 203 7.01 14.58 1.62
CA ASP A 203 8.12 14.14 2.48
C ASP A 203 8.20 14.99 3.76
N LEU A 204 8.12 16.31 3.63
CA LEU A 204 8.14 17.20 4.77
C LEU A 204 6.93 17.00 5.70
N ALA A 205 5.73 16.82 5.14
CA ALA A 205 4.52 16.60 5.93
C ALA A 205 4.60 15.28 6.71
N LEU A 206 5.05 14.20 6.08
CA LEU A 206 5.18 12.89 6.71
C LEU A 206 6.30 12.87 7.76
N THR A 207 7.51 13.34 7.41
CA THR A 207 8.66 13.31 8.33
C THR A 207 8.53 14.24 9.54
N LYS A 208 7.66 15.25 9.45
CA LYS A 208 7.31 16.15 10.57
C LYS A 208 6.04 15.74 11.32
N GLY A 209 5.40 14.63 10.94
CA GLY A 209 4.20 14.13 11.60
C GLY A 209 2.95 14.99 11.34
N ARG A 210 2.90 15.75 10.24
CA ARG A 210 1.78 16.63 9.88
C ARG A 210 0.70 15.87 9.10
N PHE A 211 0.23 14.75 9.64
CA PHE A 211 -0.73 13.86 8.96
C PHE A 211 -2.08 14.53 8.66
N GLU A 212 -2.49 15.52 9.45
CA GLU A 212 -3.72 16.29 9.20
C GLU A 212 -3.63 17.09 7.90
N GLU A 213 -2.44 17.60 7.54
CA GLU A 213 -2.20 18.25 6.25
C GLU A 213 -2.26 17.24 5.11
N VAL A 214 -1.73 16.02 5.32
CA VAL A 214 -1.83 14.95 4.33
C VAL A 214 -3.27 14.52 4.13
N ASN A 215 -4.06 14.38 5.21
CA ASN A 215 -5.48 14.03 5.13
C ASN A 215 -6.33 15.08 4.42
N THR A 216 -5.87 16.32 4.37
CA THR A 216 -6.53 17.44 3.68
C THR A 216 -5.69 17.98 2.51
N TYR A 217 -4.96 17.09 1.83
CA TYR A 217 -3.97 17.42 0.79
C TYR A 217 -4.54 18.31 -0.32
N GLU A 218 -5.81 18.15 -0.68
CA GLU A 218 -6.51 18.96 -1.68
C GLU A 218 -6.52 20.47 -1.36
N THR A 219 -6.29 20.84 -0.09
CA THR A 219 -6.19 22.23 0.35
C THR A 219 -4.81 22.65 0.81
N LYS A 220 -3.89 21.71 0.96
CA LYS A 220 -2.56 21.91 1.57
C LYS A 220 -1.40 21.64 0.63
N ALA A 221 -1.56 20.65 -0.25
CA ALA A 221 -0.49 20.24 -1.14
C ALA A 221 -0.39 21.18 -2.36
N PRO A 222 0.82 21.58 -2.76
CA PRO A 222 1.02 22.21 -4.06
C PRO A 222 0.72 21.21 -5.19
N ASN A 223 0.12 21.69 -6.27
CA ASN A 223 -0.09 20.92 -7.50
C ASN A 223 -0.84 19.56 -7.31
N TRP A 224 -1.66 19.43 -6.28
CA TRP A 224 -2.35 18.17 -5.98
C TRP A 224 -3.25 17.69 -7.13
N GLU A 225 -3.88 18.61 -7.87
CA GLU A 225 -4.72 18.29 -9.02
C GLU A 225 -3.95 17.62 -10.17
N LEU A 226 -2.65 17.90 -10.30
CA LEU A 226 -1.77 17.23 -11.25
C LEU A 226 -1.21 15.93 -10.68
N ALA A 227 -0.89 15.93 -9.38
CA ALA A 227 -0.31 14.77 -8.71
C ALA A 227 -1.32 13.64 -8.53
N HIS A 228 -2.57 13.98 -8.20
CA HIS A 228 -3.65 13.01 -7.95
C HIS A 228 -4.99 13.53 -8.48
N PRO A 229 -5.17 13.60 -9.83
CA PRO A 229 -6.46 13.93 -10.43
C PRO A 229 -7.55 12.92 -10.06
N PHE A 230 -7.14 11.69 -9.77
CA PHE A 230 -7.93 10.64 -9.14
C PHE A 230 -7.24 10.18 -7.86
N PRO A 231 -7.96 10.06 -6.73
CA PRO A 231 -7.33 9.90 -5.41
C PRO A 231 -6.99 8.47 -5.00
N GLU A 232 -7.43 7.46 -5.76
CA GLU A 232 -7.37 6.05 -5.37
C GLU A 232 -5.95 5.55 -5.07
N HIS A 233 -4.94 6.05 -5.81
CA HIS A 233 -3.53 5.68 -5.58
C HIS A 233 -2.90 6.43 -4.40
N PHE A 234 -3.54 7.48 -3.88
CA PHE A 234 -3.04 8.20 -2.71
C PHE A 234 -3.67 7.70 -1.41
N TYR A 235 -4.90 7.20 -1.45
CA TYR A 235 -5.62 6.75 -0.25
C TYR A 235 -4.94 5.60 0.51
N PRO A 236 -4.21 4.64 -0.11
CA PRO A 236 -3.45 3.64 0.65
C PRO A 236 -2.45 4.25 1.66
N LEU A 237 -1.88 5.43 1.36
CA LEU A 237 -1.02 6.17 2.29
C LEU A 237 -1.78 6.56 3.56
N HIS A 238 -2.97 7.14 3.42
CA HIS A 238 -3.78 7.59 4.56
C HIS A 238 -4.12 6.42 5.49
N VAL A 239 -4.45 5.25 4.91
CA VAL A 239 -4.74 4.05 5.69
C VAL A 239 -3.54 3.60 6.51
N VAL A 240 -2.35 3.51 5.92
CA VAL A 240 -1.17 3.04 6.66
C VAL A 240 -0.66 4.04 7.68
N VAL A 241 -0.83 5.34 7.44
CA VAL A 241 -0.55 6.39 8.42
C VAL A 241 -1.49 6.26 9.62
N GLY A 242 -2.79 6.05 9.38
CA GLY A 242 -3.75 5.79 10.45
C GLY A 242 -3.45 4.52 11.23
N ALA A 243 -3.09 3.44 10.54
CA ALA A 243 -2.72 2.15 11.16
C ALA A 243 -1.39 2.21 11.92
N ALA A 244 -0.52 3.18 11.66
CA ALA A 244 0.69 3.40 12.43
C ALA A 244 0.40 3.75 13.91
N GLY A 245 -0.79 4.30 14.19
CA GLY A 245 -1.23 4.64 15.55
C GLY A 245 -1.16 6.16 15.82
N GLU A 246 -1.26 6.55 17.09
CA GLU A 246 -1.31 7.97 17.47
C GLU A 246 0.05 8.66 17.39
N LYS A 247 1.12 7.91 17.63
CA LYS A 247 2.50 8.41 17.59
C LYS A 247 3.34 7.50 16.71
N TRP A 248 3.96 8.09 15.74
CA TRP A 248 4.81 7.36 14.78
C TRP A 248 5.92 8.27 14.24
N LYS A 249 6.92 7.63 13.67
CA LYS A 249 8.00 8.27 12.92
C LYS A 249 7.98 7.77 11.50
N ALA A 250 7.97 8.68 10.53
CA ALA A 250 8.12 8.33 9.11
C ALA A 250 9.59 8.30 8.70
N GLU A 251 9.91 7.38 7.81
CA GLU A 251 11.21 7.24 7.17
C GLU A 251 10.99 7.00 5.67
N LEU A 252 11.59 7.83 4.82
CA LEU A 252 11.66 7.59 3.39
C LEU A 252 12.60 6.39 3.15
N ILE A 253 12.08 5.30 2.60
CA ILE A 253 12.81 4.05 2.41
C ILE A 253 13.20 3.78 0.96
N HIS A 254 12.58 4.48 0.03
CA HIS A 254 12.91 4.47 -1.40
C HIS A 254 12.41 5.73 -2.08
N THR A 255 13.13 6.20 -3.09
CA THR A 255 12.65 7.18 -4.06
C THR A 255 13.30 6.93 -5.41
N SER A 256 12.50 7.02 -6.45
CA SER A 256 12.90 7.02 -7.86
C SER A 256 11.78 7.64 -8.69
N TRP A 257 12.00 7.80 -9.99
CA TRP A 257 11.06 8.49 -10.86
C TRP A 257 10.94 7.77 -12.21
N ASP A 258 9.70 7.64 -12.69
CA ASP A 258 9.43 7.29 -14.08
C ASP A 258 8.92 8.51 -14.84
N HIS A 259 9.43 8.70 -16.07
CA HIS A 259 9.00 9.77 -16.98
C HIS A 259 9.08 11.18 -16.40
N GLY A 260 9.77 11.35 -15.26
CA GLY A 260 9.90 12.62 -14.55
C GLY A 260 8.62 13.15 -13.87
N THR A 261 7.55 12.37 -13.86
CA THR A 261 6.24 12.75 -13.31
C THR A 261 5.67 11.74 -12.32
N LEU A 262 6.03 10.46 -12.45
CA LEU A 262 5.59 9.39 -11.55
C LEU A 262 6.64 9.17 -10.45
N CYS A 263 6.31 9.55 -9.22
CA CYS A 263 7.19 9.44 -8.06
C CYS A 263 7.02 8.08 -7.35
N HIS A 264 8.12 7.36 -7.15
CA HIS A 264 8.13 6.10 -6.43
C HIS A 264 8.53 6.24 -4.96
N ALA A 265 8.35 7.41 -4.35
CA ALA A 265 8.62 7.57 -2.93
C ALA A 265 7.81 6.58 -2.11
N SER A 266 8.51 5.85 -1.24
CA SER A 266 7.94 4.82 -0.37
C SER A 266 8.38 5.07 1.06
N TYR A 267 7.49 4.86 2.02
CA TYR A 267 7.68 5.25 3.41
C TYR A 267 7.42 4.10 4.38
N LYS A 268 8.21 4.07 5.43
CA LYS A 268 7.99 3.26 6.62
C LYS A 268 7.49 4.15 7.76
N PHE A 269 6.45 3.72 8.45
CA PHE A 269 5.93 4.37 9.65
C PHE A 269 6.13 3.43 10.83
N THR A 270 6.89 3.87 11.84
CA THR A 270 7.16 3.08 13.04
C THR A 270 6.43 3.69 14.23
N SER A 271 5.58 2.92 14.89
CA SER A 271 4.91 3.33 16.15
C SER A 271 5.94 3.60 17.24
N THR A 272 5.77 4.66 18.04
CA THR A 272 6.70 5.11 19.09
C THR A 272 6.05 5.17 20.46
#